data_52017d74e1a52777f3bbb711c3e68a12
#
_entry.id   52017d74e1a52777f3bbb711c3e68a12
#
_cell.length_a   1.000
_cell.length_b   1.000
_cell.length_c   1.000
_cell.angle_alpha   90.00
_cell.angle_beta   90.00
_cell.angle_gamma   90.00
#
_symmetry.space_group_name_H-M   'P 1'
#
loop_
_entity.id
_entity.type
_entity.pdbx_description
1 polymer ?
#
loop_
_entity_poly.entity_id
_entity_poly.type
_entity_poly.pdbx_seq_one_letter_code
_entity_poly.pdbx_strand_id
1 'polypeptide(L)'
;MIAAQPFNFPYDGRLVPASTALLVIDLQEDFLSNTGYFARSGYDPTPLRAILPTVNRLMKHARAAGIQVIHTRQGYRGDLADMTPYEKWRRQRAGLDGTDVLLRSSPGFQLVSDLDVSPEDIIVDKTCNSAFTYTDLEHILRARGITHLLFSGCTTDVCVHTTLREACDRNFQCLTIADACASGDAYAHAAALHMVTVENGIFGALADADAVIAGLAAL
;
A
#
# COMPACT_ATOMS: atom_id res chain seq x y z
N MET A 1 -20.67 -5.88 4.68
CA MET A 1 -20.62 -4.79 3.66
C MET A 1 -20.04 -3.54 4.30
N ILE A 2 -19.15 -2.84 3.62
CA ILE A 2 -18.47 -1.63 4.10
C ILE A 2 -19.14 -0.41 3.48
N ALA A 3 -19.51 0.59 4.30
CA ALA A 3 -20.00 1.87 3.83
C ALA A 3 -18.87 2.64 3.14
N ALA A 4 -19.06 3.03 1.88
CA ALA A 4 -18.02 3.63 1.05
C ALA A 4 -18.61 4.55 -0.03
N GLN A 5 -17.76 5.28 -0.71
CA GLN A 5 -18.11 6.19 -1.81
C GLN A 5 -17.41 5.74 -3.11
N PRO A 6 -18.04 5.78 -4.27
CA PRO A 6 -19.41 6.22 -4.56
C PRO A 6 -20.46 5.13 -4.34
N PHE A 7 -20.06 3.94 -3.96
CA PHE A 7 -20.95 2.81 -3.66
C PHE A 7 -20.42 2.01 -2.46
N ASN A 8 -21.31 1.28 -1.77
CA ASN A 8 -20.91 0.39 -0.68
C ASN A 8 -20.08 -0.78 -1.21
N PHE A 9 -19.00 -1.13 -0.50
CA PHE A 9 -18.08 -2.19 -0.92
C PHE A 9 -18.37 -3.52 -0.19
N PRO A 10 -18.29 -4.65 -0.88
CA PRO A 10 -18.22 -4.85 -2.34
C PRO A 10 -19.55 -4.47 -3.03
N TYR A 11 -19.51 -4.23 -4.34
CA TYR A 11 -20.69 -3.78 -5.10
C TYR A 11 -21.89 -4.74 -5.01
N ASP A 12 -21.63 -6.03 -4.86
CA ASP A 12 -22.66 -7.09 -4.73
C ASP A 12 -23.08 -7.36 -3.27
N GLY A 13 -22.51 -6.61 -2.32
CA GLY A 13 -22.80 -6.73 -0.89
C GLY A 13 -22.18 -7.94 -0.19
N ARG A 14 -21.40 -8.75 -0.88
CA ARG A 14 -20.86 -10.03 -0.38
C ARG A 14 -19.41 -9.91 0.07
N LEU A 15 -19.16 -9.28 1.20
CA LEU A 15 -17.83 -9.25 1.80
C LEU A 15 -17.50 -10.62 2.41
N VAL A 16 -16.64 -11.37 1.73
CA VAL A 16 -16.18 -12.70 2.16
C VAL A 16 -14.71 -12.60 2.61
N PRO A 17 -14.41 -12.80 3.90
CA PRO A 17 -13.05 -12.68 4.41
C PRO A 17 -12.03 -13.54 3.66
N ALA A 18 -12.36 -14.80 3.42
CA ALA A 18 -11.47 -15.74 2.74
C ALA A 18 -11.11 -15.35 1.29
N SER A 19 -11.87 -14.45 0.66
CA SER A 19 -11.60 -13.92 -0.68
C SER A 19 -11.15 -12.44 -0.66
N THR A 20 -10.80 -11.92 0.51
CA THR A 20 -10.38 -10.52 0.71
C THR A 20 -8.96 -10.46 1.26
N ALA A 21 -8.15 -9.51 0.79
CA ALA A 21 -6.85 -9.20 1.39
C ALA A 21 -6.72 -7.71 1.72
N LEU A 22 -6.01 -7.42 2.80
CA LEU A 22 -5.56 -6.07 3.15
C LEU A 22 -4.12 -5.90 2.69
N LEU A 23 -3.89 -5.01 1.74
CA LEU A 23 -2.56 -4.61 1.30
C LEU A 23 -2.07 -3.45 2.14
N VAL A 24 -0.92 -3.62 2.79
CA VAL A 24 -0.21 -2.62 3.58
C VAL A 24 1.06 -2.27 2.83
N ILE A 25 1.04 -1.15 2.11
CA ILE A 25 2.03 -0.81 1.10
C ILE A 25 3.16 0.03 1.70
N ASP A 26 4.39 -0.49 1.62
CA ASP A 26 5.69 0.18 1.80
C ASP A 26 5.86 0.97 3.13
N LEU A 27 5.33 0.48 4.24
CA LEU A 27 5.55 1.12 5.56
C LEU A 27 6.94 0.73 6.12
N GLN A 28 7.98 1.20 5.42
CA GLN A 28 9.40 0.90 5.66
C GLN A 28 10.13 2.07 6.33
N GLU A 29 11.27 1.79 6.96
CA GLU A 29 12.14 2.81 7.52
C GLU A 29 12.60 3.85 6.48
N ASP A 30 12.86 3.43 5.24
CA ASP A 30 13.25 4.35 4.15
C ASP A 30 12.15 5.37 3.80
N PHE A 31 10.89 5.07 4.05
CA PHE A 31 9.78 6.01 3.81
C PHE A 31 9.39 6.79 5.07
N LEU A 32 9.46 6.18 6.26
CA LEU A 32 8.90 6.74 7.48
C LEU A 32 9.96 7.37 8.41
N SER A 33 11.24 7.05 8.25
CA SER A 33 12.33 7.60 9.06
C SER A 33 12.76 8.98 8.57
N ASN A 34 13.16 9.84 9.51
CA ASN A 34 13.73 11.17 9.20
C ASN A 34 15.10 11.10 8.50
N THR A 35 15.71 9.92 8.42
CA THR A 35 17.01 9.68 7.77
C THR A 35 16.90 8.76 6.54
N GLY A 36 15.69 8.28 6.24
CA GLY A 36 15.42 7.39 5.13
C GLY A 36 15.37 8.08 3.77
N TYR A 37 15.12 7.29 2.74
CA TYR A 37 15.01 7.75 1.35
C TYR A 37 14.06 8.93 1.20
N PHE A 38 12.88 8.87 1.80
CA PHE A 38 11.82 9.86 1.62
C PHE A 38 12.24 11.24 2.15
N ALA A 39 12.74 11.29 3.39
CA ALA A 39 13.24 12.52 3.99
C ALA A 39 14.48 13.08 3.25
N ARG A 40 15.38 12.19 2.83
CA ARG A 40 16.56 12.57 2.03
C ARG A 40 16.21 13.08 0.64
N SER A 41 15.02 12.69 0.12
CA SER A 41 14.47 13.23 -1.13
C SER A 41 13.79 14.59 -0.95
N GLY A 42 13.78 15.15 0.26
CA GLY A 42 13.21 16.47 0.56
C GLY A 42 11.74 16.46 0.96
N TYR A 43 11.15 15.30 1.26
CA TYR A 43 9.76 15.17 1.73
C TYR A 43 9.69 15.01 3.24
N ASP A 44 8.59 15.47 3.85
CA ASP A 44 8.31 15.26 5.26
C ASP A 44 7.69 13.87 5.48
N PRO A 45 8.32 12.98 6.28
CA PRO A 45 7.75 11.66 6.59
C PRO A 45 6.65 11.69 7.66
N THR A 46 6.42 12.84 8.31
CA THR A 46 5.44 12.95 9.41
C THR A 46 4.04 12.47 9.03
N PRO A 47 3.46 12.83 7.88
CA PRO A 47 2.15 12.31 7.46
C PRO A 47 2.13 10.78 7.30
N LEU A 48 3.25 10.19 6.82
CA LEU A 48 3.36 8.74 6.64
C LEU A 48 3.41 8.01 8.00
N ARG A 49 4.07 8.59 8.98
CA ARG A 49 4.08 8.03 10.35
C ARG A 49 2.72 8.14 11.04
N ALA A 50 2.00 9.20 10.75
CA ALA A 50 0.72 9.49 11.40
C ALA A 50 -0.35 8.42 11.12
N ILE A 51 -0.25 7.66 10.01
CA ILE A 51 -1.22 6.60 9.70
C ILE A 51 -0.94 5.28 10.44
N LEU A 52 0.23 5.07 11.06
CA LEU A 52 0.60 3.80 11.69
C LEU A 52 -0.44 3.28 12.73
N PRO A 53 -0.96 4.11 13.64
CA PRO A 53 -1.98 3.64 14.59
C PRO A 53 -3.26 3.15 13.89
N THR A 54 -3.69 3.83 12.83
CA THR A 54 -4.86 3.46 12.03
C THR A 54 -4.62 2.14 11.30
N VAL A 55 -3.45 1.98 10.66
CA VAL A 55 -3.08 0.75 9.97
C VAL A 55 -2.98 -0.44 10.92
N ASN A 56 -2.35 -0.27 12.09
CA ASN A 56 -2.27 -1.33 13.11
C ASN A 56 -3.66 -1.77 13.57
N ARG A 57 -4.56 -0.81 13.79
CA ARG A 57 -5.96 -1.10 14.14
C ARG A 57 -6.68 -1.87 13.05
N LEU A 58 -6.52 -1.46 11.79
CA LEU A 58 -7.07 -2.17 10.62
C LEU A 58 -6.56 -3.61 10.52
N MET A 59 -5.24 -3.82 10.61
CA MET A 59 -4.63 -5.16 10.54
C MET A 59 -5.16 -6.07 11.63
N LYS A 60 -5.28 -5.57 12.87
CA LYS A 60 -5.85 -6.33 13.97
C LYS A 60 -7.28 -6.82 13.66
N HIS A 61 -8.14 -5.94 13.14
CA HIS A 61 -9.52 -6.31 12.80
C HIS A 61 -9.61 -7.19 11.56
N ALA A 62 -8.75 -6.96 10.55
CA ALA A 62 -8.66 -7.79 9.37
C ALA A 62 -8.29 -9.24 9.71
N ARG A 63 -7.23 -9.43 10.52
CA ARG A 63 -6.82 -10.78 10.99
C ARG A 63 -7.93 -11.45 11.82
N ALA A 64 -8.57 -10.71 12.72
CA ALA A 64 -9.68 -11.24 13.53
C ALA A 64 -10.86 -11.70 12.67
N ALA A 65 -11.10 -11.05 11.53
CA ALA A 65 -12.12 -11.42 10.56
C ALA A 65 -11.67 -12.54 9.59
N GLY A 66 -10.42 -13.00 9.65
CA GLY A 66 -9.88 -14.00 8.72
C GLY A 66 -9.44 -13.44 7.36
N ILE A 67 -9.22 -12.14 7.26
CA ILE A 67 -8.70 -11.48 6.07
C ILE A 67 -7.17 -11.59 6.06
N GLN A 68 -6.61 -11.98 4.92
CA GLN A 68 -5.16 -12.04 4.73
C GLN A 68 -4.56 -10.64 4.72
N VAL A 69 -3.55 -10.41 5.57
CA VAL A 69 -2.72 -9.19 5.52
C VAL A 69 -1.49 -9.47 4.66
N ILE A 70 -1.19 -8.56 3.74
CA ILE A 70 -0.04 -8.62 2.84
C ILE A 70 0.69 -7.29 2.91
N HIS A 71 1.97 -7.33 3.31
CA HIS A 71 2.85 -6.17 3.29
C HIS A 71 3.66 -6.14 2.01
N THR A 72 3.94 -4.95 1.49
CA THR A 72 4.95 -4.78 0.45
C THR A 72 6.16 -4.05 0.98
N ARG A 73 7.34 -4.34 0.38
CA ARG A 73 8.57 -3.61 0.64
C ARG A 73 9.22 -3.25 -0.69
N GLN A 74 9.46 -1.97 -0.91
CA GLN A 74 10.15 -1.50 -2.10
C GLN A 74 11.64 -1.42 -1.88
N GLY A 75 12.43 -1.97 -2.81
CA GLY A 75 13.87 -1.84 -2.78
C GLY A 75 14.55 -2.51 -3.96
N TYR A 76 15.76 -2.05 -4.22
CA TYR A 76 16.63 -2.55 -5.29
C TYR A 76 17.61 -3.61 -4.76
N ARG A 77 18.10 -4.43 -5.66
CA ARG A 77 19.20 -5.34 -5.38
C ARG A 77 20.46 -4.57 -4.99
N GLY A 78 21.31 -5.15 -4.16
CA GLY A 78 22.57 -4.52 -3.76
C GLY A 78 23.56 -4.29 -4.94
N ASP A 79 23.44 -5.11 -6.01
CA ASP A 79 24.20 -4.95 -7.25
C ASP A 79 23.58 -3.95 -8.24
N LEU A 80 22.41 -3.40 -7.93
CA LEU A 80 21.64 -2.46 -8.74
C LEU A 80 21.31 -2.99 -10.15
N ALA A 81 21.34 -4.30 -10.37
CA ALA A 81 21.03 -4.91 -11.66
C ALA A 81 19.58 -4.67 -12.11
N ASP A 82 18.69 -4.40 -11.16
CA ASP A 82 17.27 -4.08 -11.36
C ASP A 82 16.97 -2.57 -11.37
N MET A 83 17.97 -1.71 -11.28
CA MET A 83 17.81 -0.25 -11.34
C MET A 83 18.08 0.27 -12.76
N THR A 84 17.04 0.85 -13.36
CA THR A 84 17.13 1.40 -14.73
C THR A 84 18.03 2.65 -14.79
N PRO A 85 18.60 2.99 -15.98
CA PRO A 85 19.35 4.24 -16.17
C PRO A 85 18.55 5.50 -15.84
N TYR A 86 17.22 5.49 -16.13
CA TYR A 86 16.32 6.59 -15.79
C TYR A 86 16.21 6.76 -14.27
N GLU A 87 16.04 5.69 -13.52
CA GLU A 87 15.93 5.74 -12.06
C GLU A 87 17.25 6.21 -11.42
N LYS A 88 18.40 5.75 -11.92
CA LYS A 88 19.71 6.25 -11.49
C LYS A 88 19.82 7.77 -11.69
N TRP A 89 19.46 8.24 -12.88
CA TRP A 89 19.48 9.67 -13.20
C TRP A 89 18.53 10.48 -12.31
N ARG A 90 17.31 9.99 -12.09
CA ARG A 90 16.32 10.63 -11.23
C ARG A 90 16.83 10.79 -9.79
N ARG A 91 17.46 9.76 -9.26
CA ARG A 91 18.06 9.75 -7.91
C ARG A 91 19.22 10.71 -7.81
N GLN A 92 20.10 10.75 -8.79
CA GLN A 92 21.22 11.72 -8.84
C GLN A 92 20.71 13.15 -8.79
N ARG A 93 19.66 13.47 -9.52
CA ARG A 93 19.02 14.79 -9.46
C ARG A 93 18.45 15.14 -8.08
N ALA A 94 18.03 14.17 -7.31
CA ALA A 94 17.57 14.36 -5.94
C ALA A 94 18.72 14.39 -4.91
N GLY A 95 19.99 14.36 -5.36
CA GLY A 95 21.15 14.31 -4.47
C GLY A 95 21.32 12.96 -3.76
N LEU A 96 20.67 11.94 -4.27
CA LEU A 96 20.73 10.59 -3.75
C LEU A 96 21.66 9.74 -4.63
N ASP A 97 22.95 9.95 -4.55
CA ASP A 97 23.96 9.17 -5.29
C ASP A 97 24.06 7.69 -4.87
N GLY A 98 23.12 7.34 -4.22
CA GLY A 98 22.82 6.23 -4.15
C GLY A 98 22.84 4.98 -3.54
N THR A 99 23.51 4.90 -2.86
CA THR A 99 23.95 3.56 -2.61
C THR A 99 23.47 2.95 -1.31
N ASP A 100 22.88 3.75 -0.44
CA ASP A 100 22.51 3.32 0.90
C ASP A 100 21.00 3.37 1.20
N VAL A 101 20.18 3.83 0.26
CA VAL A 101 18.72 3.93 0.46
C VAL A 101 17.95 3.10 -0.56
N LEU A 102 16.81 2.58 -0.15
CA LEU A 102 15.98 1.64 -0.93
C LEU A 102 16.78 0.44 -1.46
N LEU A 103 17.76 -0.04 -0.69
CA LEU A 103 18.44 -1.29 -0.99
C LEU A 103 17.89 -2.41 -0.11
N ARG A 104 17.61 -3.57 -0.70
CA ARG A 104 17.13 -4.74 0.05
C ARG A 104 18.08 -5.20 1.15
N SER A 105 19.36 -4.85 1.04
CA SER A 105 20.39 -5.13 2.04
C SER A 105 20.53 -4.08 3.13
N SER A 106 19.84 -2.92 3.00
CA SER A 106 19.95 -1.82 3.98
C SER A 106 18.93 -1.95 5.11
N PRO A 107 19.20 -1.39 6.29
CA PRO A 107 18.21 -1.30 7.37
C PRO A 107 16.94 -0.54 6.96
N GLY A 108 17.07 0.46 6.07
CA GLY A 108 15.95 1.24 5.55
C GLY A 108 14.89 0.42 4.82
N PHE A 109 15.27 -0.73 4.29
CA PHE A 109 14.35 -1.65 3.61
C PHE A 109 13.36 -2.36 4.56
N GLN A 110 13.67 -2.43 5.85
CA GLN A 110 12.82 -3.15 6.80
C GLN A 110 11.52 -2.38 7.05
N LEU A 111 10.44 -3.10 7.31
CA LEU A 111 9.21 -2.52 7.84
C LEU A 111 9.52 -1.84 9.19
N VAL A 112 8.86 -0.72 9.46
CA VAL A 112 9.09 0.02 10.72
C VAL A 112 8.71 -0.82 11.92
N SER A 113 9.46 -0.70 13.01
CA SER A 113 9.25 -1.48 14.24
C SER A 113 7.90 -1.22 14.92
N ASP A 114 7.31 -0.04 14.68
CA ASP A 114 6.02 0.35 15.22
C ASP A 114 4.84 -0.29 14.47
N LEU A 115 5.09 -1.01 13.38
CA LEU A 115 4.08 -1.74 12.63
C LEU A 115 3.88 -3.14 13.23
N ASP A 116 2.64 -3.49 13.55
CA ASP A 116 2.26 -4.78 14.14
C ASP A 116 2.23 -5.91 13.08
N VAL A 117 3.42 -6.37 12.66
CA VAL A 117 3.57 -7.46 11.68
C VAL A 117 3.44 -8.81 12.36
N SER A 118 2.54 -9.66 11.86
CA SER A 118 2.38 -11.05 12.33
C SER A 118 3.23 -12.02 11.49
N PRO A 119 3.74 -13.12 12.08
CA PRO A 119 4.38 -14.20 11.30
C PRO A 119 3.46 -14.83 10.24
N GLU A 120 2.16 -14.67 10.34
CA GLU A 120 1.16 -15.17 9.38
C GLU A 120 0.93 -14.22 8.21
N ASP A 121 1.43 -12.98 8.30
CA ASP A 121 1.33 -12.02 7.23
C ASP A 121 2.26 -12.41 6.08
N ILE A 122 1.83 -12.09 4.87
CA ILE A 122 2.66 -12.30 3.68
C ILE A 122 3.48 -11.04 3.41
N ILE A 123 4.74 -11.19 3.05
CA ILE A 123 5.60 -10.07 2.63
C ILE A 123 5.95 -10.27 1.16
N VAL A 124 5.73 -9.23 0.35
CA VAL A 124 6.06 -9.18 -1.07
C VAL A 124 7.08 -8.07 -1.31
N ASP A 125 8.28 -8.46 -1.74
CA ASP A 125 9.34 -7.51 -2.11
C ASP A 125 9.19 -7.08 -3.57
N LYS A 126 9.22 -5.78 -3.81
CA LYS A 126 9.07 -5.19 -5.15
C LYS A 126 10.19 -4.22 -5.48
N THR A 127 10.45 -4.01 -6.76
CA THR A 127 11.37 -2.99 -7.29
C THR A 127 10.60 -1.86 -7.95
N CYS A 128 9.45 -2.15 -8.54
CA CYS A 128 8.60 -1.18 -9.23
C CYS A 128 7.61 -0.49 -8.26
N ASN A 129 7.00 0.62 -8.73
CA ASN A 129 5.98 1.31 -7.94
C ASN A 129 4.77 0.43 -7.65
N SER A 130 4.26 -0.27 -8.66
CA SER A 130 3.20 -1.25 -8.45
C SER A 130 3.71 -2.50 -7.74
N ALA A 131 2.90 -3.05 -6.85
CA ALA A 131 3.16 -4.32 -6.20
C ALA A 131 2.90 -5.55 -7.10
N PHE A 132 2.28 -5.36 -8.26
CA PHE A 132 2.06 -6.46 -9.23
C PHE A 132 3.22 -6.63 -10.20
N THR A 133 3.88 -5.53 -10.58
CA THR A 133 4.92 -5.55 -11.61
C THR A 133 6.17 -6.29 -11.15
N TYR A 134 6.47 -7.41 -11.82
CA TYR A 134 7.64 -8.28 -11.57
C TYR A 134 7.71 -8.86 -10.15
N THR A 135 6.54 -9.15 -9.56
CA THR A 135 6.43 -9.82 -8.26
C THR A 135 5.56 -11.07 -8.39
N ASP A 136 5.48 -11.82 -7.32
CA ASP A 136 4.58 -12.97 -7.18
C ASP A 136 3.21 -12.62 -6.57
N LEU A 137 2.91 -11.33 -6.33
CA LEU A 137 1.67 -10.90 -5.67
C LEU A 137 0.43 -11.47 -6.35
N GLU A 138 0.29 -11.33 -7.69
CA GLU A 138 -0.90 -11.82 -8.39
C GLU A 138 -1.04 -13.35 -8.25
N HIS A 139 0.08 -14.07 -8.35
CA HIS A 139 0.06 -15.52 -8.17
C HIS A 139 -0.43 -15.91 -6.77
N ILE A 140 0.08 -15.23 -5.72
CA ILE A 140 -0.35 -15.44 -4.33
C ILE A 140 -1.85 -15.17 -4.18
N LEU A 141 -2.34 -14.04 -4.69
CA LEU A 141 -3.76 -13.67 -4.61
C LEU A 141 -4.65 -14.70 -5.30
N ARG A 142 -4.30 -15.12 -6.53
CA ARG A 142 -5.06 -16.11 -7.30
C ARG A 142 -5.05 -17.49 -6.63
N ALA A 143 -3.89 -17.94 -6.16
CA ALA A 143 -3.74 -19.22 -5.47
C ALA A 143 -4.58 -19.32 -4.19
N ARG A 144 -4.85 -18.16 -3.54
CA ARG A 144 -5.68 -18.06 -2.34
C ARG A 144 -7.15 -17.74 -2.64
N GLY A 145 -7.55 -17.59 -3.90
CA GLY A 145 -8.90 -17.22 -4.28
C GLY A 145 -9.30 -15.80 -3.90
N ILE A 146 -8.32 -14.90 -3.71
CA ILE A 146 -8.57 -13.50 -3.38
C ILE A 146 -9.10 -12.78 -4.61
N THR A 147 -10.18 -12.05 -4.43
CA THR A 147 -10.86 -11.24 -5.46
C THR A 147 -11.10 -9.80 -5.02
N HIS A 148 -10.96 -9.51 -3.73
CA HIS A 148 -11.20 -8.21 -3.13
C HIS A 148 -9.95 -7.71 -2.44
N LEU A 149 -9.58 -6.45 -2.69
CA LEU A 149 -8.38 -5.82 -2.12
C LEU A 149 -8.74 -4.53 -1.38
N LEU A 150 -8.29 -4.44 -0.14
CA LEU A 150 -8.32 -3.24 0.69
C LEU A 150 -6.93 -2.62 0.66
N PHE A 151 -6.82 -1.33 0.35
CA PHE A 151 -5.54 -0.64 0.16
C PHE A 151 -5.24 0.31 1.31
N SER A 152 -4.04 0.20 1.88
CA SER A 152 -3.46 1.11 2.86
C SER A 152 -1.96 1.29 2.64
N GLY A 153 -1.35 2.29 3.27
CA GLY A 153 0.10 2.52 3.23
C GLY A 153 0.55 3.77 2.48
N CYS A 154 1.74 3.74 1.93
CA CYS A 154 2.36 4.92 1.29
C CYS A 154 3.10 4.60 -0.02
N THR A 155 3.33 5.61 -0.89
CA THR A 155 2.59 6.89 -0.84
C THR A 155 1.30 6.76 -1.65
N THR A 156 0.26 7.45 -1.20
CA THR A 156 -1.08 7.40 -1.80
C THR A 156 -1.03 7.61 -3.31
N ASP A 157 -0.27 8.61 -3.74
CA ASP A 157 -0.15 9.10 -5.12
C ASP A 157 0.80 8.27 -6.01
N VAL A 158 1.65 7.44 -5.41
CA VAL A 158 2.62 6.62 -6.17
C VAL A 158 2.34 5.13 -5.98
N CYS A 159 2.91 4.48 -4.95
CA CYS A 159 2.87 3.02 -4.84
C CYS A 159 1.44 2.49 -4.61
N VAL A 160 0.65 3.16 -3.77
CA VAL A 160 -0.74 2.78 -3.51
C VAL A 160 -1.56 2.92 -4.79
N HIS A 161 -1.54 4.10 -5.42
CA HIS A 161 -2.38 4.37 -6.58
C HIS A 161 -1.95 3.57 -7.83
N THR A 162 -0.64 3.34 -8.02
CA THR A 162 -0.15 2.50 -9.14
C THR A 162 -0.58 1.05 -8.95
N THR A 163 -0.47 0.52 -7.72
CA THR A 163 -0.92 -0.84 -7.39
C THR A 163 -2.43 -0.99 -7.55
N LEU A 164 -3.20 0.02 -7.11
CA LEU A 164 -4.66 0.06 -7.25
C LEU A 164 -5.09 -0.04 -8.72
N ARG A 165 -4.51 0.76 -9.61
CA ARG A 165 -4.86 0.75 -11.04
C ARG A 165 -4.56 -0.60 -11.68
N GLU A 166 -3.38 -1.16 -11.41
CA GLU A 166 -3.05 -2.51 -11.91
C GLU A 166 -3.98 -3.59 -11.33
N ALA A 167 -4.42 -3.46 -10.08
CA ALA A 167 -5.42 -4.37 -9.49
C ALA A 167 -6.74 -4.32 -10.24
N CYS A 168 -7.23 -3.11 -10.56
CA CYS A 168 -8.46 -2.93 -11.33
C CYS A 168 -8.36 -3.56 -12.73
N ASP A 169 -7.24 -3.32 -13.44
CA ASP A 169 -7.00 -3.90 -14.76
C ASP A 169 -6.89 -5.43 -14.73
N ARG A 170 -6.57 -6.01 -13.55
CA ARG A 170 -6.56 -7.46 -13.30
C ARG A 170 -7.89 -7.99 -12.74
N ASN A 171 -8.96 -7.18 -12.76
CA ASN A 171 -10.30 -7.54 -12.29
C ASN A 171 -10.38 -7.89 -10.78
N PHE A 172 -9.58 -7.24 -9.93
CA PHE A 172 -9.83 -7.22 -8.50
C PHE A 172 -10.85 -6.13 -8.17
N GLN A 173 -11.73 -6.39 -7.21
CA GLN A 173 -12.56 -5.34 -6.62
C GLN A 173 -11.72 -4.61 -5.56
N CYS A 174 -11.68 -3.28 -5.63
CA CYS A 174 -10.75 -2.48 -4.86
C CYS A 174 -11.48 -1.48 -3.95
N LEU A 175 -11.00 -1.36 -2.72
CA LEU A 175 -11.37 -0.33 -1.75
C LEU A 175 -10.11 0.34 -1.23
N THR A 176 -9.99 1.65 -1.38
CA THR A 176 -8.90 2.43 -0.77
C THR A 176 -9.36 3.00 0.57
N ILE A 177 -8.52 2.86 1.60
CA ILE A 177 -8.82 3.34 2.95
C ILE A 177 -8.13 4.69 3.14
N ALA A 178 -8.91 5.77 3.05
CA ALA A 178 -8.40 7.13 2.90
C ALA A 178 -7.48 7.58 4.04
N ASP A 179 -7.89 7.36 5.28
CA ASP A 179 -7.17 7.73 6.50
C ASP A 179 -6.11 6.70 6.94
N ALA A 180 -5.96 5.63 6.17
CA ALA A 180 -4.87 4.65 6.28
C ALA A 180 -3.85 4.76 5.12
N CYS A 181 -3.97 5.77 4.28
CA CYS A 181 -3.03 6.12 3.23
C CYS A 181 -2.44 7.50 3.49
N ALA A 182 -1.19 7.72 3.11
CA ALA A 182 -0.54 9.03 3.24
C ALA A 182 0.43 9.32 2.09
N SER A 183 0.69 10.59 1.86
CA SER A 183 1.73 11.10 0.96
C SER A 183 2.46 12.27 1.62
N GLY A 184 3.66 12.61 1.13
CA GLY A 184 4.39 13.80 1.52
C GLY A 184 3.90 15.08 0.86
N ASP A 185 2.98 14.98 -0.07
CA ASP A 185 2.33 16.11 -0.74
C ASP A 185 0.81 16.01 -0.53
N ALA A 186 0.24 16.95 0.22
CA ALA A 186 -1.18 16.96 0.56
C ALA A 186 -2.08 17.11 -0.67
N TYR A 187 -1.64 17.86 -1.69
CA TYR A 187 -2.38 18.03 -2.93
C TYR A 187 -2.38 16.73 -3.75
N ALA A 188 -1.22 16.10 -3.90
CA ALA A 188 -1.10 14.82 -4.60
C ALA A 188 -1.91 13.72 -3.90
N HIS A 189 -1.88 13.69 -2.55
CA HIS A 189 -2.71 12.79 -1.75
C HIS A 189 -4.20 12.98 -2.03
N ALA A 190 -4.70 14.22 -1.92
CA ALA A 190 -6.11 14.51 -2.16
C ALA A 190 -6.53 14.21 -3.61
N ALA A 191 -5.68 14.54 -4.58
CA ALA A 191 -5.94 14.25 -5.99
C ALA A 191 -5.99 12.73 -6.27
N ALA A 192 -5.08 11.96 -5.68
CA ALA A 192 -5.06 10.50 -5.82
C ALA A 192 -6.33 9.87 -5.24
N LEU A 193 -6.76 10.29 -4.05
CA LEU A 193 -8.01 9.80 -3.45
C LEU A 193 -9.23 10.20 -4.29
N HIS A 194 -9.27 11.43 -4.81
CA HIS A 194 -10.35 11.87 -5.70
C HIS A 194 -10.43 10.99 -6.95
N MET A 195 -9.30 10.65 -7.56
CA MET A 195 -9.26 9.81 -8.75
C MET A 195 -9.81 8.39 -8.53
N VAL A 196 -9.83 7.87 -7.32
CA VAL A 196 -10.43 6.55 -7.04
C VAL A 196 -11.91 6.53 -7.41
N THR A 197 -12.63 7.62 -7.11
CA THR A 197 -14.10 7.68 -7.22
C THR A 197 -14.63 8.31 -8.51
N VAL A 198 -13.75 8.80 -9.39
CA VAL A 198 -14.16 9.35 -10.69
C VAL A 198 -14.92 8.31 -11.52
N GLU A 199 -15.75 8.76 -12.43
CA GLU A 199 -16.55 7.91 -13.31
C GLU A 199 -17.36 6.83 -12.53
N ASN A 200 -17.95 7.23 -11.41
CA ASN A 200 -18.71 6.35 -10.50
C ASN A 200 -17.88 5.22 -9.88
N GLY A 201 -16.58 5.45 -9.66
CA GLY A 201 -15.70 4.49 -9.00
C GLY A 201 -14.97 3.56 -9.96
N ILE A 202 -14.42 4.12 -11.05
CA ILE A 202 -13.67 3.32 -12.03
C ILE A 202 -12.48 2.57 -11.43
N PHE A 203 -11.89 3.11 -10.33
CA PHE A 203 -10.84 2.42 -9.58
C PHE A 203 -11.33 1.89 -8.22
N GLY A 204 -12.64 1.69 -8.08
CA GLY A 204 -13.24 1.13 -6.89
C GLY A 204 -13.90 2.15 -5.97
N ALA A 205 -13.89 1.86 -4.68
CA ALA A 205 -14.53 2.67 -3.66
C ALA A 205 -13.51 3.26 -2.67
N LEU A 206 -13.95 4.28 -1.93
CA LEU A 206 -13.18 4.96 -0.90
C LEU A 206 -13.96 4.92 0.42
N ALA A 207 -13.31 4.52 1.51
CA ALA A 207 -13.86 4.55 2.86
C ALA A 207 -12.81 5.01 3.86
N ASP A 208 -13.20 5.32 5.08
CA ASP A 208 -12.30 5.45 6.21
C ASP A 208 -12.14 4.12 6.96
N ALA A 209 -11.16 4.07 7.85
CA ALA A 209 -10.85 2.88 8.63
C ALA A 209 -12.01 2.45 9.55
N ASP A 210 -12.76 3.41 10.10
CA ASP A 210 -13.87 3.10 11.00
C ASP A 210 -15.02 2.42 10.25
N ALA A 211 -15.33 2.85 9.02
CA ALA A 211 -16.30 2.18 8.16
C ALA A 211 -15.87 0.76 7.80
N VAL A 212 -14.57 0.58 7.50
CA VAL A 212 -14.02 -0.76 7.22
C VAL A 212 -14.16 -1.65 8.45
N ILE A 213 -13.72 -1.20 9.63
CA ILE A 213 -13.79 -1.96 10.88
C ILE A 213 -15.24 -2.31 11.24
N ALA A 214 -16.17 -1.36 11.08
CA ALA A 214 -17.60 -1.62 11.30
C ALA A 214 -18.15 -2.68 10.34
N GLY A 215 -17.76 -2.61 9.06
CA GLY A 215 -18.14 -3.60 8.06
C GLY A 215 -17.60 -5.00 8.34
N LEU A 216 -16.38 -5.11 8.89
CA LEU A 216 -15.76 -6.38 9.31
C LEU A 216 -16.41 -6.94 10.58
N ALA A 217 -16.75 -6.10 11.54
CA ALA A 217 -17.42 -6.53 12.78
C ALA A 217 -18.85 -7.06 12.56
N ALA A 218 -19.45 -6.77 11.41
CA ALA A 218 -20.79 -7.24 11.02
C ALA A 218 -20.76 -8.59 10.25
N LEU A 219 -19.61 -9.24 10.13
CA LEU A 219 -19.44 -10.56 9.52
C LEU A 219 -19.62 -11.68 10.54
#